data_98af09864c98ccd9b860190ed8fc6de4
#
_entry.id   98af09864c98ccd9b860190ed8fc6de4
#
_cell.length_a   1.000
_cell.length_b   1.000
_cell.length_c   1.000
_cell.angle_alpha   90.00
_cell.angle_beta   90.00
_cell.angle_gamma   90.00
#
_symmetry.space_group_name_H-M   'P 1'
#
loop_
_entity.id
_entity.type
_entity.pdbx_description
1 polymer ?
#
loop_
_entity_poly.entity_id
_entity_poly.type
_entity_poly.pdbx_seq_one_letter_code
_entity_poly.pdbx_strand_id
1 'polypeptide(L)'
;TLINLNKGEQFNEEFKKISPFSKIPVLRHNNKTIFESGAILIYLANLSGEFYGSNQSLTTQWLMAQMGYIGPMLGQHHQFHHYNPGKSDFGEDRYFKIAETIYKNLDDHLSINEYLANEYSIADIATFPWIARHPIHDIGLNKYINLLRWYNQISLRPAVLKGYDLFKDGSIPPPA
;
A
#
# COMPACT_ATOMS: atom_id res chain seq x y z
N THR A 1 -6.57 13.92 12.73
CA THR A 1 -6.51 13.34 14.10
C THR A 1 -5.66 12.10 14.05
N LEU A 2 -4.69 11.99 14.94
CA LEU A 2 -3.87 10.79 15.11
C LEU A 2 -4.64 9.78 15.96
N ILE A 3 -4.61 8.51 15.56
CA ILE A 3 -5.14 7.36 16.30
C ILE A 3 -3.96 6.51 16.74
N ASN A 4 -3.75 6.38 18.03
CA ASN A 4 -2.65 5.58 18.57
C ASN A 4 -3.05 4.09 18.65
N LEU A 5 -2.58 3.31 17.67
CA LEU A 5 -2.90 1.88 17.59
C LEU A 5 -2.35 1.09 18.77
N ASN A 6 -1.18 1.47 19.30
CA ASN A 6 -0.56 0.77 20.45
C ASN A 6 -1.35 0.97 21.75
N LYS A 7 -2.13 2.06 21.85
CA LYS A 7 -3.05 2.31 22.96
C LYS A 7 -4.45 1.76 22.74
N GLY A 8 -4.72 1.14 21.59
CA GLY A 8 -6.03 0.58 21.26
C GLY A 8 -7.09 1.64 20.96
N GLU A 9 -6.71 2.88 20.62
CA GLU A 9 -7.65 3.98 20.38
C GLU A 9 -8.62 3.70 19.21
N GLN A 10 -8.23 2.82 18.27
CA GLN A 10 -9.11 2.35 17.19
C GLN A 10 -10.31 1.54 17.67
N PHE A 11 -10.27 1.05 18.91
CA PHE A 11 -11.37 0.30 19.52
C PHE A 11 -12.34 1.16 20.35
N ASN A 12 -12.09 2.48 20.39
CA ASN A 12 -12.99 3.43 21.03
C ASN A 12 -14.35 3.44 20.33
N GLU A 13 -15.43 3.52 21.11
CA GLU A 13 -16.82 3.47 20.60
C GLU A 13 -17.10 4.60 19.59
N GLU A 14 -16.56 5.78 19.79
CA GLU A 14 -16.73 6.89 18.83
C GLU A 14 -16.01 6.61 17.50
N PHE A 15 -14.84 5.96 17.54
CA PHE A 15 -14.14 5.59 16.32
C PHE A 15 -14.82 4.45 15.58
N LYS A 16 -15.39 3.47 16.29
CA LYS A 16 -16.17 2.36 15.70
C LYS A 16 -17.37 2.84 14.90
N LYS A 17 -17.99 3.96 15.29
CA LYS A 17 -19.12 4.55 14.53
C LYS A 17 -18.72 4.98 13.12
N ILE A 18 -17.46 5.28 12.90
CA ILE A 18 -16.92 5.77 11.62
C ILE A 18 -16.00 4.77 10.91
N SER A 19 -15.56 3.71 11.61
CA SER A 19 -14.75 2.62 11.09
C SER A 19 -15.29 1.29 11.62
N PRO A 20 -16.19 0.60 10.90
CA PRO A 20 -16.84 -0.63 11.39
C PRO A 20 -15.88 -1.75 11.77
N PHE A 21 -14.71 -1.80 11.14
CA PHE A 21 -13.66 -2.79 11.39
C PHE A 21 -12.54 -2.26 12.29
N SER A 22 -12.71 -1.08 12.89
CA SER A 22 -11.69 -0.44 13.76
C SER A 22 -10.34 -0.29 13.06
N LYS A 23 -10.37 0.10 11.77
CA LYS A 23 -9.18 0.29 10.93
C LYS A 23 -8.98 1.75 10.58
N ILE A 24 -7.73 2.14 10.43
CA ILE A 24 -7.31 3.42 9.84
C ILE A 24 -6.87 3.16 8.38
N PRO A 25 -6.96 4.19 7.51
CA PRO A 25 -7.44 5.54 7.72
C PRO A 25 -8.97 5.69 7.63
N VAL A 26 -9.48 6.81 8.14
CA VAL A 26 -10.83 7.29 7.88
C VAL A 26 -10.74 8.75 7.44
N LEU A 27 -11.40 9.10 6.33
CA LEU A 27 -11.50 10.47 5.84
C LEU A 27 -12.84 11.08 6.25
N ARG A 28 -12.80 12.30 6.82
CA ARG A 28 -13.96 13.17 6.96
C ARG A 28 -13.80 14.39 6.05
N HIS A 29 -14.74 14.59 5.16
CA HIS A 29 -14.77 15.74 4.26
C HIS A 29 -16.21 16.23 4.08
N ASN A 30 -16.48 17.46 4.50
CA ASN A 30 -17.84 18.01 4.58
C ASN A 30 -18.73 17.07 5.43
N ASN A 31 -19.88 16.65 4.88
CA ASN A 31 -20.82 15.75 5.56
C ASN A 31 -20.56 14.26 5.25
N LYS A 32 -19.44 13.93 4.61
CA LYS A 32 -19.08 12.55 4.25
C LYS A 32 -18.04 11.99 5.23
N THR A 33 -18.24 10.73 5.60
CA THR A 33 -17.24 9.92 6.30
C THR A 33 -16.94 8.71 5.44
N ILE A 34 -15.68 8.47 5.11
CA ILE A 34 -15.25 7.43 4.19
C ILE A 34 -14.18 6.61 4.90
N PHE A 35 -14.42 5.33 5.05
CA PHE A 35 -13.43 4.35 5.49
C PHE A 35 -12.96 3.52 4.29
N GLU A 36 -11.93 2.68 4.45
CA GLU A 36 -11.16 1.99 3.43
C GLU A 36 -10.26 2.92 2.61
N SER A 37 -8.95 2.68 2.67
CA SER A 37 -7.97 3.53 1.97
C SER A 37 -8.19 3.58 0.45
N GLY A 38 -8.62 2.47 -0.17
CA GLY A 38 -8.96 2.45 -1.59
C GLY A 38 -10.16 3.32 -1.93
N ALA A 39 -11.21 3.29 -1.11
CA ALA A 39 -12.39 4.14 -1.28
C ALA A 39 -12.04 5.63 -1.08
N ILE A 40 -11.17 5.94 -0.13
CA ILE A 40 -10.65 7.29 0.11
C ILE A 40 -9.87 7.78 -1.12
N LEU A 41 -9.01 6.95 -1.70
CA LEU A 41 -8.25 7.30 -2.90
C LEU A 41 -9.16 7.57 -4.09
N ILE A 42 -10.16 6.72 -4.34
CA ILE A 42 -11.17 6.95 -5.39
C ILE A 42 -11.90 8.28 -5.17
N TYR A 43 -12.33 8.52 -3.94
CA TYR A 43 -13.04 9.76 -3.62
C TYR A 43 -12.17 11.01 -3.86
N LEU A 44 -10.92 10.98 -3.43
CA LEU A 44 -9.99 12.10 -3.60
C LEU A 44 -9.63 12.31 -5.07
N ALA A 45 -9.42 11.25 -5.84
CA ALA A 45 -9.14 11.33 -7.27
C ALA A 45 -10.32 11.95 -8.04
N ASN A 46 -11.56 11.54 -7.74
CA ASN A 46 -12.75 12.14 -8.32
C ASN A 46 -12.95 13.60 -7.90
N LEU A 47 -12.58 13.96 -6.67
CA LEU A 47 -12.72 15.32 -6.15
C LEU A 47 -11.71 16.28 -6.80
N SER A 48 -10.47 15.83 -6.99
CA SER A 48 -9.38 16.62 -7.56
C SER A 48 -9.38 16.62 -9.09
N GLY A 49 -9.94 15.60 -9.73
CA GLY A 49 -9.77 15.32 -11.15
C GLY A 49 -8.40 14.73 -11.51
N GLU A 50 -7.59 14.35 -10.52
CA GLU A 50 -6.21 13.91 -10.67
C GLU A 50 -6.04 12.45 -10.26
N PHE A 51 -5.03 11.77 -10.80
CA PHE A 51 -4.56 10.44 -10.40
C PHE A 51 -5.54 9.27 -10.60
N TYR A 52 -6.71 9.49 -11.22
CA TYR A 52 -7.54 8.36 -11.63
C TYR A 52 -7.11 7.82 -13.02
N GLY A 53 -6.41 8.64 -13.77
CA GLY A 53 -5.92 8.31 -15.10
C GLY A 53 -7.01 8.37 -16.19
N SER A 54 -6.56 8.29 -17.43
CA SER A 54 -7.43 8.28 -18.61
C SER A 54 -8.23 6.97 -18.75
N ASN A 55 -7.68 5.84 -18.25
CA ASN A 55 -8.37 4.55 -18.21
C ASN A 55 -8.76 4.19 -16.79
N GLN A 56 -9.86 4.77 -16.29
CA GLN A 56 -10.36 4.53 -14.94
C GLN A 56 -10.68 3.07 -14.64
N SER A 57 -11.11 2.30 -15.65
CA SER A 57 -11.37 0.87 -15.48
C SER A 57 -10.09 0.11 -15.15
N LEU A 58 -8.99 0.37 -15.86
CA LEU A 58 -7.70 -0.26 -15.61
C LEU A 58 -7.13 0.16 -14.25
N THR A 59 -7.21 1.45 -13.92
CA THR A 59 -6.79 1.96 -12.61
C THR A 59 -7.55 1.27 -11.47
N THR A 60 -8.87 1.13 -11.63
CA THR A 60 -9.71 0.44 -10.64
C THR A 60 -9.34 -1.04 -10.51
N GLN A 61 -9.05 -1.73 -11.60
CA GLN A 61 -8.61 -3.15 -11.55
C GLN A 61 -7.32 -3.29 -10.73
N TRP A 62 -6.32 -2.46 -11.00
CA TRP A 62 -5.06 -2.51 -10.23
C TRP A 62 -5.24 -2.08 -8.78
N LEU A 63 -6.08 -1.08 -8.51
CA LEU A 63 -6.42 -0.70 -7.15
C LEU A 63 -7.10 -1.85 -6.40
N MET A 64 -8.05 -2.55 -7.03
CA MET A 64 -8.72 -3.70 -6.42
C MET A 64 -7.77 -4.90 -6.26
N ALA A 65 -6.85 -5.12 -7.20
CA ALA A 65 -5.79 -6.13 -7.04
C ALA A 65 -4.91 -5.83 -5.82
N GLN A 66 -4.60 -4.54 -5.59
CA GLN A 66 -3.87 -4.14 -4.39
C GLN A 66 -4.70 -4.39 -3.12
N MET A 67 -5.97 -3.91 -3.07
CA MET A 67 -6.83 -4.03 -1.89
C MET A 67 -7.20 -5.48 -1.55
N GLY A 68 -7.46 -6.30 -2.58
CA GLY A 68 -7.92 -7.67 -2.40
C GLY A 68 -6.82 -8.73 -2.33
N TYR A 69 -5.63 -8.43 -2.82
CA TYR A 69 -4.58 -9.45 -2.94
C TYR A 69 -3.19 -8.94 -2.51
N ILE A 70 -2.61 -7.95 -3.19
CA ILE A 70 -1.22 -7.53 -2.94
C ILE A 70 -1.02 -7.14 -1.47
N GLY A 71 -1.80 -6.18 -0.98
CA GLY A 71 -1.72 -5.71 0.39
C GLY A 71 -1.99 -6.80 1.42
N PRO A 72 -3.13 -7.50 1.36
CA PRO A 72 -3.44 -8.58 2.29
C PRO A 72 -2.41 -9.70 2.32
N MET A 73 -1.89 -10.14 1.17
CA MET A 73 -0.93 -11.25 1.12
C MET A 73 0.45 -10.83 1.64
N LEU A 74 0.95 -9.64 1.29
CA LEU A 74 2.17 -9.10 1.87
C LEU A 74 1.99 -8.86 3.38
N GLY A 75 0.80 -8.47 3.83
CA GLY A 75 0.48 -8.35 5.26
C GLY A 75 0.55 -9.71 5.99
N GLN A 76 0.07 -10.78 5.38
CA GLN A 76 0.24 -12.13 5.95
C GLN A 76 1.72 -12.56 5.95
N HIS A 77 2.46 -12.25 4.87
CA HIS A 77 3.90 -12.48 4.86
C HIS A 77 4.60 -11.76 6.03
N HIS A 78 4.26 -10.48 6.31
CA HIS A 78 4.77 -9.79 7.50
C HIS A 78 4.45 -10.55 8.80
N GLN A 79 3.21 -11.06 8.93
CA GLN A 79 2.77 -11.76 10.14
C GLN A 79 3.60 -13.03 10.42
N PHE A 80 3.83 -13.84 9.40
CA PHE A 80 4.50 -15.12 9.57
C PHE A 80 6.03 -14.98 9.54
N HIS A 81 6.56 -14.21 8.60
CA HIS A 81 8.01 -14.12 8.39
C HIS A 81 8.69 -13.13 9.35
N HIS A 82 8.08 -11.95 9.59
CA HIS A 82 8.74 -10.88 10.33
C HIS A 82 8.28 -10.78 11.80
N TYR A 83 6.96 -10.80 12.05
CA TYR A 83 6.43 -10.58 13.39
C TYR A 83 6.36 -11.85 14.24
N ASN A 84 6.21 -13.01 13.63
CA ASN A 84 6.07 -14.29 14.34
C ASN A 84 6.92 -15.41 13.70
N PRO A 85 8.24 -15.20 13.48
CA PRO A 85 9.08 -16.21 12.84
C PRO A 85 9.10 -17.50 13.64
N GLY A 86 9.10 -18.64 12.96
CA GLY A 86 9.14 -19.96 13.58
C GLY A 86 7.85 -20.40 14.26
N LYS A 87 6.75 -19.65 14.15
CA LYS A 87 5.46 -20.03 14.73
C LYS A 87 4.64 -20.95 13.83
N SER A 88 4.91 -20.96 12.53
CA SER A 88 4.23 -21.81 11.55
C SER A 88 5.07 -21.94 10.29
N ASP A 89 5.80 -23.02 10.14
CA ASP A 89 6.61 -23.31 8.94
C ASP A 89 5.73 -23.29 7.66
N PHE A 90 4.53 -23.84 7.74
CA PHE A 90 3.58 -23.83 6.64
C PHE A 90 3.17 -22.39 6.26
N GLY A 91 2.88 -21.55 7.24
CA GLY A 91 2.50 -20.14 7.02
C GLY A 91 3.65 -19.34 6.44
N GLU A 92 4.86 -19.49 6.99
CA GLU A 92 6.06 -18.82 6.49
C GLU A 92 6.34 -19.21 5.04
N ASP A 93 6.46 -20.49 4.73
CA ASP A 93 6.73 -20.98 3.37
C ASP A 93 5.65 -20.56 2.37
N ARG A 94 4.38 -20.70 2.75
CA ARG A 94 3.26 -20.33 1.90
C ARG A 94 3.28 -18.85 1.53
N TYR A 95 3.36 -17.97 2.53
CA TYR A 95 3.24 -16.53 2.29
C TYR A 95 4.51 -15.91 1.74
N PHE A 96 5.68 -16.51 1.99
CA PHE A 96 6.92 -16.14 1.32
C PHE A 96 6.82 -16.39 -0.20
N LYS A 97 6.39 -17.58 -0.62
CA LYS A 97 6.18 -17.90 -2.05
C LYS A 97 5.14 -17.01 -2.72
N ILE A 98 4.07 -16.65 -2.00
CA ILE A 98 3.08 -15.70 -2.50
C ILE A 98 3.69 -14.30 -2.67
N ALA A 99 4.49 -13.86 -1.71
CA ALA A 99 5.16 -12.56 -1.78
C ALA A 99 6.16 -12.50 -2.94
N GLU A 100 6.97 -13.53 -3.16
CA GLU A 100 7.85 -13.64 -4.33
C GLU A 100 7.04 -13.59 -5.65
N THR A 101 5.90 -14.29 -5.70
CA THR A 101 5.02 -14.28 -6.87
C THR A 101 4.45 -12.88 -7.14
N ILE A 102 4.08 -12.13 -6.09
CA ILE A 102 3.63 -10.74 -6.23
C ILE A 102 4.74 -9.87 -6.81
N TYR A 103 5.96 -9.97 -6.28
CA TYR A 103 7.12 -9.22 -6.78
C TYR A 103 7.37 -9.52 -8.25
N LYS A 104 7.40 -10.83 -8.61
CA LYS A 104 7.60 -11.25 -9.99
C LYS A 104 6.51 -10.71 -10.92
N ASN A 105 5.25 -10.85 -10.56
CA ASN A 105 4.13 -10.40 -11.41
C ASN A 105 4.12 -8.87 -11.58
N LEU A 106 4.47 -8.12 -10.54
CA LEU A 106 4.62 -6.67 -10.65
C LEU A 106 5.81 -6.31 -11.54
N ASP A 107 6.94 -6.98 -11.40
CA ASP A 107 8.12 -6.75 -12.25
C ASP A 107 7.84 -7.06 -13.71
N ASP A 108 7.23 -8.22 -13.99
CA ASP A 108 6.84 -8.62 -15.35
C ASP A 108 5.89 -7.58 -15.98
N HIS A 109 4.89 -7.11 -15.24
CA HIS A 109 3.97 -6.08 -15.70
C HIS A 109 4.68 -4.75 -15.99
N LEU A 110 5.54 -4.33 -15.10
CA LEU A 110 6.30 -3.07 -15.20
C LEU A 110 7.43 -3.13 -16.23
N SER A 111 7.74 -4.31 -16.80
CA SER A 111 8.72 -4.44 -17.88
C SER A 111 8.27 -3.75 -19.18
N ILE A 112 6.96 -3.64 -19.38
CA ILE A 112 6.33 -3.03 -20.58
C ILE A 112 5.45 -1.83 -20.23
N ASN A 113 5.30 -1.50 -18.95
CA ASN A 113 4.51 -0.38 -18.48
C ASN A 113 5.33 0.49 -17.54
N GLU A 114 5.18 1.79 -17.62
CA GLU A 114 5.87 2.71 -16.72
C GLU A 114 5.26 2.66 -15.30
N TYR A 115 3.95 2.58 -15.22
CA TYR A 115 3.14 2.50 -14.00
C TYR A 115 2.11 1.38 -14.09
N LEU A 116 1.41 1.08 -12.99
CA LEU A 116 0.44 -0.03 -12.94
C LEU A 116 -0.73 0.15 -13.92
N ALA A 117 -1.20 1.37 -14.11
CA ALA A 117 -2.32 1.69 -15.00
C ALA A 117 -1.90 2.63 -16.14
N ASN A 118 -0.75 2.39 -16.75
CA ASN A 118 -0.08 3.15 -17.82
C ASN A 118 0.47 4.52 -17.36
N GLU A 119 -0.25 5.25 -16.55
CA GLU A 119 0.14 6.53 -15.97
C GLU A 119 0.09 6.47 -14.43
N TYR A 120 0.84 7.35 -13.76
CA TYR A 120 0.87 7.39 -12.30
C TYR A 120 -0.53 7.67 -11.74
N SER A 121 -1.03 6.77 -10.92
CA SER A 121 -2.43 6.76 -10.50
C SER A 121 -2.60 6.34 -9.02
N ILE A 122 -3.84 6.35 -8.56
CA ILE A 122 -4.21 5.83 -7.24
C ILE A 122 -3.87 4.35 -7.05
N ALA A 123 -3.69 3.59 -8.12
CA ALA A 123 -3.21 2.21 -8.05
C ALA A 123 -1.75 2.15 -7.57
N ASP A 124 -0.90 3.01 -8.11
CA ASP A 124 0.51 3.15 -7.70
C ASP A 124 0.59 3.71 -6.28
N ILE A 125 -0.20 4.74 -5.96
CA ILE A 125 -0.28 5.36 -4.63
C ILE A 125 -0.64 4.31 -3.56
N ALA A 126 -1.57 3.42 -3.86
CA ALA A 126 -1.99 2.37 -2.93
C ALA A 126 -0.97 1.23 -2.81
N THR A 127 -0.26 0.89 -3.90
CA THR A 127 0.67 -0.25 -3.95
C THR A 127 2.05 0.10 -3.37
N PHE A 128 2.52 1.31 -3.63
CA PHE A 128 3.86 1.76 -3.22
C PHE A 128 4.18 1.54 -1.74
N PRO A 129 3.32 1.88 -0.76
CA PRO A 129 3.63 1.71 0.66
C PRO A 129 3.84 0.24 1.06
N TRP A 130 3.26 -0.70 0.32
CA TRP A 130 3.48 -2.13 0.54
C TRP A 130 4.85 -2.57 0.06
N ILE A 131 5.25 -2.14 -1.14
CA ILE A 131 6.60 -2.43 -1.65
C ILE A 131 7.67 -1.68 -0.84
N ALA A 132 7.38 -0.49 -0.32
CA ALA A 132 8.27 0.23 0.60
C ALA A 132 8.57 -0.52 1.91
N ARG A 133 7.88 -1.62 2.17
CA ARG A 133 8.22 -2.56 3.26
C ARG A 133 9.23 -3.64 2.84
N HIS A 134 9.84 -3.54 1.65
CA HIS A 134 10.78 -4.51 1.11
C HIS A 134 11.90 -4.94 2.09
N PRO A 135 12.40 -4.11 3.02
CA PRO A 135 13.43 -4.56 3.95
C PRO A 135 12.97 -5.70 4.88
N ILE A 136 11.67 -5.76 5.20
CA ILE A 136 11.10 -6.82 6.04
C ILE A 136 10.46 -7.94 5.23
N HIS A 137 10.42 -7.83 3.91
CA HIS A 137 10.00 -8.92 3.03
C HIS A 137 11.09 -9.96 2.83
N ASP A 138 12.35 -9.56 2.93
CA ASP A 138 13.53 -10.42 2.75
C ASP A 138 13.58 -11.17 1.41
N ILE A 139 12.99 -10.57 0.38
CA ILE A 139 12.94 -11.11 -1.00
C ILE A 139 14.10 -10.58 -1.84
N GLY A 140 14.50 -9.32 -1.58
CA GLY A 140 15.52 -8.60 -2.35
C GLY A 140 14.92 -7.89 -3.56
N LEU A 141 14.48 -6.64 -3.35
CA LEU A 141 13.87 -5.79 -4.38
C LEU A 141 14.79 -5.58 -5.59
N ASN A 142 16.11 -5.55 -5.38
CA ASN A 142 17.12 -5.38 -6.42
C ASN A 142 17.18 -6.53 -7.45
N LYS A 143 16.55 -7.66 -7.19
CA LYS A 143 16.42 -8.76 -8.16
C LYS A 143 15.35 -8.48 -9.24
N TYR A 144 14.48 -7.49 -9.01
CA TYR A 144 13.30 -7.15 -9.80
C TYR A 144 13.48 -5.76 -10.41
N ILE A 145 14.21 -5.69 -11.51
CA ILE A 145 14.75 -4.45 -12.07
C ILE A 145 13.68 -3.43 -12.48
N ASN A 146 12.52 -3.90 -12.95
CA ASN A 146 11.42 -3.05 -13.38
C ASN A 146 10.63 -2.54 -12.18
N LEU A 147 10.39 -3.40 -11.20
CA LEU A 147 9.77 -3.02 -9.93
C LEU A 147 10.68 -2.06 -9.15
N LEU A 148 12.00 -2.28 -9.17
CA LEU A 148 12.99 -1.38 -8.58
C LEU A 148 12.98 0.00 -9.26
N ARG A 149 12.92 0.05 -10.60
CA ARG A 149 12.78 1.31 -11.35
C ARG A 149 11.50 2.07 -10.90
N TRP A 150 10.36 1.39 -10.90
CA TRP A 150 9.09 1.95 -10.48
C TRP A 150 9.13 2.45 -9.03
N TYR A 151 9.72 1.66 -8.13
CA TYR A 151 9.91 2.04 -6.73
C TYR A 151 10.72 3.33 -6.61
N ASN A 152 11.88 3.41 -7.27
CA ASN A 152 12.76 4.57 -7.23
C ASN A 152 12.09 5.83 -7.80
N GLN A 153 11.35 5.71 -8.90
CA GLN A 153 10.61 6.83 -9.46
C GLN A 153 9.58 7.41 -8.48
N ILE A 154 8.87 6.56 -7.74
CA ILE A 154 7.82 6.98 -6.81
C ILE A 154 8.43 7.49 -5.50
N SER A 155 9.46 6.84 -4.96
CA SER A 155 10.09 7.20 -3.70
C SER A 155 10.64 8.63 -3.69
N LEU A 156 11.04 9.16 -4.85
CA LEU A 156 11.59 10.51 -5.01
C LEU A 156 10.52 11.59 -5.24
N ARG A 157 9.25 11.23 -5.36
CA ARG A 157 8.18 12.22 -5.56
C ARG A 157 8.03 13.11 -4.32
N PRO A 158 7.99 14.45 -4.48
CA PRO A 158 7.88 15.37 -3.34
C PRO A 158 6.68 15.09 -2.44
N ALA A 159 5.54 14.70 -3.03
CA ALA A 159 4.34 14.35 -2.27
C ALA A 159 4.51 13.06 -1.45
N VAL A 160 5.27 12.08 -1.96
CA VAL A 160 5.58 10.83 -1.25
C VAL A 160 6.50 11.14 -0.08
N LEU A 161 7.59 11.87 -0.30
CA LEU A 161 8.50 12.31 0.77
C LEU A 161 7.76 13.07 1.87
N LYS A 162 6.90 14.01 1.48
CA LYS A 162 6.06 14.75 2.43
C LYS A 162 5.09 13.85 3.20
N GLY A 163 4.55 12.82 2.55
CA GLY A 163 3.66 11.85 3.20
C GLY A 163 4.38 10.99 4.24
N TYR A 164 5.61 10.58 3.95
CA TYR A 164 6.45 9.83 4.89
C TYR A 164 6.90 10.70 6.08
N ASP A 165 7.17 11.98 5.85
CA ASP A 165 7.56 12.93 6.91
C ASP A 165 6.36 13.59 7.63
N LEU A 166 5.20 12.92 7.62
CA LEU A 166 3.97 13.44 8.23
C LEU A 166 4.14 13.78 9.72
N PHE A 167 4.93 13.01 10.43
CA PHE A 167 5.23 13.22 11.85
C PHE A 167 6.47 14.08 12.10
N LYS A 168 7.12 14.57 11.04
CA LYS A 168 8.35 15.39 11.09
C LYS A 168 9.50 14.70 11.85
N ASP A 169 9.57 13.39 11.73
CA ASP A 169 10.61 12.56 12.31
C ASP A 169 11.73 12.21 11.30
N GLY A 170 11.68 12.79 10.09
CA GLY A 170 12.63 12.56 9.02
C GLY A 170 12.43 11.23 8.29
N SER A 171 11.28 10.59 8.48
CA SER A 171 10.95 9.34 7.77
C SER A 171 10.97 9.56 6.26
N ILE A 172 11.60 8.63 5.57
CA ILE A 172 11.65 8.56 4.09
C ILE A 172 11.34 7.12 3.67
N PRO A 173 10.90 6.89 2.42
CA PRO A 173 10.85 5.53 1.91
C PRO A 173 12.25 4.91 2.00
N PRO A 174 12.40 3.64 2.45
CA PRO A 174 13.71 3.02 2.56
C PRO A 174 14.39 2.95 1.19
N PRO A 175 15.71 3.16 1.12
CA PRO A 175 16.46 2.95 -0.12
C PRO A 175 16.38 1.48 -0.53
N ALA A 176 16.32 1.25 -1.83
CA ALA A 176 16.27 -0.09 -2.43
C ALA A 176 17.66 -0.68 -2.61
#